data_6d1a921fb45e9f21845981a89ab3e7e3
#
_entry.id   6d1a921fb45e9f21845981a89ab3e7e3
#
_cell.length_a   1.000
_cell.length_b   1.000
_cell.length_c   1.000
_cell.angle_alpha   90.00
_cell.angle_beta   90.00
_cell.angle_gamma   90.00
#
_symmetry.space_group_name_H-M   'P 1'
#
loop_
_entity.id
_entity.type
_entity.pdbx_description
1 polymer ?
#
loop_
_entity_poly.entity_id
_entity_poly.type
_entity_poly.pdbx_seq_one_letter_code
_entity_poly.pdbx_strand_id
1 'polypeptide(L)'
;MTLHLDKGNHPLCWDRVSMGSLSEAIVHPREVFKTALLPNASAVILIHNHPSGRTEPSAEDRQLTRKLQEAAKLLEIRVLDHLILSGDTDGLFSFRENGLL
;
A
#
# COMPACT_ATOMS: atom_id res chain seq x y z
N MET A 1 3.35 5.69 -0.47
CA MET A 1 2.30 6.44 0.24
C MET A 1 1.30 5.49 0.84
N THR A 2 0.87 5.76 2.03
CA THR A 2 -0.10 4.92 2.72
C THR A 2 -1.24 5.79 3.23
N LEU A 3 -2.47 5.42 2.89
CA LEU A 3 -3.67 6.07 3.39
C LEU A 3 -4.25 5.23 4.52
N HIS A 4 -4.48 5.86 5.66
CA HIS A 4 -5.02 5.21 6.85
C HIS A 4 -6.49 5.56 7.04
N LEU A 5 -7.30 4.55 7.32
CA LEU A 5 -8.75 4.67 7.39
C LEU A 5 -9.29 4.15 8.72
N ASP A 6 -10.41 4.71 9.16
CA ASP A 6 -11.13 4.22 10.33
C ASP A 6 -12.04 3.03 9.96
N LYS A 7 -12.83 2.55 10.92
CA LYS A 7 -13.75 1.44 10.72
C LYS A 7 -14.78 1.68 9.62
N GLY A 8 -15.20 2.92 9.45
CA GLY A 8 -16.16 3.30 8.42
C GLY A 8 -15.51 3.62 7.07
N ASN A 9 -14.22 3.33 6.94
CA ASN A 9 -13.43 3.64 5.75
C ASN A 9 -13.33 5.14 5.47
N HIS A 10 -13.36 5.95 6.53
CA HIS A 10 -13.12 7.38 6.42
C HIS A 10 -11.62 7.65 6.55
N PRO A 11 -11.05 8.51 5.71
CA PRO A 11 -9.64 8.85 5.81
C PRO A 11 -9.29 9.49 7.15
N LEU A 12 -8.24 8.97 7.80
CA LEU A 12 -7.69 9.55 9.02
C LEU A 12 -6.46 10.40 8.71
N CYS A 13 -5.53 9.82 7.98
CA CYS A 13 -4.32 10.49 7.58
C CYS A 13 -3.67 9.70 6.45
N TRP A 14 -2.68 10.30 5.83
CA TRP A 14 -1.85 9.60 4.86
C TRP A 14 -0.38 9.94 5.12
N ASP A 15 0.49 8.97 4.85
CA ASP A 15 1.92 9.08 5.06
C ASP A 15 2.70 8.76 3.82
N ARG A 16 3.80 9.46 3.66
CA ARG A 16 4.77 9.10 2.66
C ARG A 16 5.77 8.14 3.29
N VAL A 17 5.41 6.87 3.33
CA VAL A 17 6.39 5.85 3.68
C VAL A 17 7.41 5.83 2.56
N SER A 18 8.69 5.86 2.89
CA SER A 18 9.74 5.77 1.90
C SER A 18 9.63 4.43 1.19
N MET A 19 9.15 4.46 -0.02
CA MET A 19 8.97 3.27 -0.86
C MET A 19 10.26 2.91 -1.60
N GLY A 20 11.37 3.32 -1.08
CA GLY A 20 12.63 3.14 -1.76
C GLY A 20 12.76 4.05 -2.96
N SER A 21 13.97 4.29 -3.37
CA SER A 21 14.25 5.07 -4.55
C SER A 21 14.36 4.13 -5.74
N LEU A 22 13.71 4.50 -6.79
CA LEU A 22 14.04 4.10 -8.15
C LEU A 22 13.97 2.62 -8.50
N SER A 23 14.64 1.73 -7.86
CA SER A 23 14.70 0.34 -8.28
C SER A 23 14.32 -0.66 -7.20
N GLU A 24 14.25 -0.22 -5.96
CA GLU A 24 14.01 -1.12 -4.85
C GLU A 24 13.10 -0.47 -3.83
N ALA A 25 11.85 -0.84 -3.89
CA ALA A 25 10.92 -0.49 -2.84
C ALA A 25 11.13 -1.43 -1.67
N ILE A 26 12.08 -1.12 -0.81
CA ILE A 26 12.21 -1.87 0.43
C ILE A 26 11.30 -1.20 1.45
N VAL A 27 10.09 -1.71 1.55
CA VAL A 27 9.14 -1.26 2.55
C VAL A 27 9.07 -2.33 3.63
N HIS A 28 9.38 -1.93 4.85
CA HIS A 28 9.23 -2.81 5.98
C HIS A 28 7.83 -2.67 6.58
N PRO A 29 7.13 -3.78 6.83
CA PRO A 29 5.79 -3.70 7.43
C PRO A 29 5.74 -2.86 8.70
N ARG A 30 6.77 -2.92 9.53
CA ARG A 30 6.82 -2.11 10.76
C ARG A 30 6.73 -0.60 10.49
N GLU A 31 7.23 -0.13 9.36
CA GLU A 31 7.17 1.30 9.01
C GLU A 31 5.77 1.70 8.60
N VAL A 32 5.10 0.85 7.83
CA VAL A 32 3.72 1.07 7.42
C VAL A 32 2.79 1.07 8.63
N PHE A 33 2.90 0.04 9.47
CA PHE A 33 1.97 -0.15 10.57
C PHE A 33 2.29 0.71 11.79
N LYS A 34 3.50 1.18 11.94
CA LYS A 34 3.82 2.18 12.96
C LYS A 34 2.95 3.42 12.81
N THR A 35 2.82 3.91 11.58
CA THR A 35 1.99 5.09 11.31
C THR A 35 0.50 4.76 11.36
N ALA A 36 0.12 3.53 11.07
CA ALA A 36 -1.28 3.09 11.18
C ALA A 36 -1.73 2.96 12.65
N LEU A 37 -0.85 2.53 13.54
CA LEU A 37 -1.18 2.33 14.95
C LEU A 37 -1.36 3.64 15.70
N LEU A 38 -0.61 4.68 15.35
CA LEU A 38 -0.72 5.98 16.00
C LEU A 38 -2.12 6.59 15.89
N PRO A 39 -2.74 6.66 14.71
CA PRO A 39 -4.11 7.16 14.58
C PRO A 39 -5.17 6.09 14.87
N ASN A 40 -4.78 4.91 15.32
CA ASN A 40 -5.70 3.79 15.54
C ASN A 40 -6.49 3.41 14.27
N ALA A 41 -5.80 3.33 13.17
CA ALA A 41 -6.40 2.99 11.89
C ALA A 41 -6.92 1.55 11.86
N SER A 42 -8.04 1.32 11.20
CA SER A 42 -8.62 -0.02 11.01
C SER A 42 -8.31 -0.59 9.64
N ALA A 43 -7.89 0.24 8.71
CA ALA A 43 -7.57 -0.18 7.36
C ALA A 43 -6.53 0.74 6.73
N VAL A 44 -5.84 0.21 5.73
CA VAL A 44 -4.86 0.97 4.97
C VAL A 44 -5.03 0.70 3.47
N ILE A 45 -4.70 1.69 2.67
CA ILE A 45 -4.54 1.57 1.23
C ILE A 45 -3.11 1.96 0.90
N LEU A 46 -2.41 1.09 0.20
CA LEU A 46 -1.05 1.36 -0.26
C LEU A 46 -1.11 2.01 -1.63
N ILE A 47 -0.30 3.03 -1.85
CA ILE A 47 -0.23 3.72 -3.14
C ILE A 47 1.23 3.78 -3.56
N HIS A 48 1.50 3.28 -4.75
CA HIS A 48 2.85 3.12 -5.28
C HIS A 48 2.91 3.73 -6.67
N ASN A 49 3.93 4.52 -6.94
CA ASN A 49 4.13 5.13 -8.25
C ASN A 49 5.23 4.38 -9.01
N HIS A 50 4.92 3.96 -10.24
CA HIS A 50 5.91 3.36 -11.14
C HIS A 50 6.38 4.43 -12.14
N PRO A 51 7.61 4.94 -11.98
CA PRO A 51 8.12 5.98 -12.89
C PRO A 51 8.21 5.54 -14.35
N SER A 52 8.31 4.24 -14.59
CA SER A 52 8.39 3.68 -15.94
C SER A 52 7.10 3.82 -16.75
N GLY A 53 6.01 4.25 -16.13
CA GLY A 53 4.71 4.32 -16.78
C GLY A 53 3.96 3.01 -16.86
N ARG A 54 4.56 1.92 -16.40
CA ARG A 54 3.90 0.62 -16.35
C ARG A 54 3.15 0.47 -15.05
N THR A 55 1.90 0.05 -15.13
CA THR A 55 1.07 -0.17 -13.93
C THR A 55 1.05 -1.62 -13.49
N GLU A 56 1.60 -2.54 -14.28
CA GLU A 56 1.66 -3.95 -13.90
C GLU A 56 2.51 -4.13 -12.63
N PRO A 57 2.03 -4.91 -11.64
CA PRO A 57 2.80 -5.17 -10.46
C PRO A 57 4.01 -6.06 -10.77
N SER A 58 5.14 -5.73 -10.19
CA SER A 58 6.32 -6.57 -10.24
C SER A 58 6.17 -7.76 -9.28
N ALA A 59 7.09 -8.72 -9.38
CA ALA A 59 7.11 -9.83 -8.42
C ALA A 59 7.35 -9.32 -7.00
N GLU A 60 8.20 -8.31 -6.86
CA GLU A 60 8.48 -7.67 -5.57
C GLU A 60 7.25 -6.99 -5.01
N ASP A 61 6.46 -6.30 -5.85
CA ASP A 61 5.20 -5.67 -5.43
C ASP A 61 4.23 -6.70 -4.86
N ARG A 62 4.12 -7.84 -5.52
CA ARG A 62 3.22 -8.92 -5.07
C ARG A 62 3.69 -9.53 -3.77
N GLN A 63 4.99 -9.76 -3.62
CA GLN A 63 5.56 -10.29 -2.38
C GLN A 63 5.37 -9.31 -1.22
N LEU A 64 5.61 -8.04 -1.47
CA LEU A 64 5.41 -7.00 -0.48
C LEU A 64 3.96 -6.97 -0.01
N THR A 65 3.02 -7.01 -0.94
CA THR A 65 1.59 -6.99 -0.60
C THR A 65 1.21 -8.18 0.27
N ARG A 66 1.68 -9.37 -0.05
CA ARG A 66 1.41 -10.56 0.76
C ARG A 66 1.98 -10.42 2.17
N LYS A 67 3.21 -9.93 2.27
CA LYS A 67 3.87 -9.71 3.56
C LYS A 67 3.10 -8.70 4.40
N LEU A 68 2.63 -7.63 3.79
CA LEU A 68 1.85 -6.62 4.47
C LEU A 68 0.48 -7.16 4.92
N GLN A 69 -0.17 -7.98 4.10
CA GLN A 69 -1.43 -8.61 4.46
C GLN A 69 -1.28 -9.54 5.66
N GLU A 70 -0.21 -10.32 5.70
CA GLU A 70 0.05 -11.22 6.82
C GLU A 70 0.30 -10.45 8.11
N ALA A 71 1.08 -9.38 8.04
CA ALA A 71 1.34 -8.54 9.19
C ALA A 71 0.06 -7.81 9.65
N ALA A 72 -0.72 -7.31 8.71
CA ALA A 72 -1.97 -6.63 9.00
C ALA A 72 -2.96 -7.52 9.72
N LYS A 73 -3.01 -8.78 9.35
CA LYS A 73 -3.89 -9.76 9.98
C LYS A 73 -3.61 -9.89 11.48
N LEU A 74 -2.34 -9.90 11.85
CA LEU A 74 -1.92 -9.99 13.25
C LEU A 74 -2.29 -8.74 14.04
N LEU A 75 -2.36 -7.60 13.36
CA LEU A 75 -2.67 -6.32 13.98
C LEU A 75 -4.15 -5.94 13.86
N GLU A 76 -4.95 -6.81 13.26
CA GLU A 76 -6.37 -6.57 12.98
C GLU A 76 -6.61 -5.32 12.14
N ILE A 77 -5.68 -5.05 11.22
CA ILE A 77 -5.78 -3.96 10.25
C ILE A 77 -6.05 -4.58 8.88
N ARG A 78 -6.97 -4.01 8.12
CA ARG A 78 -7.30 -4.51 6.79
C ARG A 78 -6.46 -3.76 5.74
N VAL A 79 -5.86 -4.51 4.81
CA VAL A 79 -5.28 -3.92 3.61
C VAL A 79 -6.38 -3.91 2.56
N LEU A 80 -6.99 -2.76 2.32
CA LEU A 80 -8.12 -2.64 1.41
C LEU A 80 -7.70 -2.71 -0.05
N ASP A 81 -6.58 -2.11 -0.38
CA ASP A 81 -6.06 -2.14 -1.74
C ASP A 81 -4.59 -1.79 -1.77
N HIS A 82 -3.98 -2.11 -2.88
CA HIS A 82 -2.65 -1.64 -3.26
C HIS A 82 -2.80 -1.07 -4.67
N LEU A 83 -2.61 0.22 -4.80
CA LEU A 83 -2.77 0.94 -6.05
C LEU A 83 -1.41 1.27 -6.64
N ILE A 84 -1.23 0.97 -7.92
CA ILE A 84 -0.04 1.36 -8.66
C ILE A 84 -0.44 2.43 -9.66
N LEU A 85 0.23 3.56 -9.59
CA LEU A 85 0.00 4.68 -10.49
C LEU A 85 1.14 4.74 -11.51
N SER A 86 0.82 5.04 -12.75
CA SER A 86 1.84 5.37 -13.74
C SER A 86 2.21 6.85 -13.61
N GLY A 87 3.49 7.17 -13.76
CA GLY A 87 4.02 8.49 -13.44
C GLY A 87 3.39 9.66 -14.18
N ASP A 88 3.15 9.50 -15.47
CA ASP A 88 2.76 10.59 -16.37
C ASP A 88 1.55 10.25 -17.24
N THR A 89 0.85 9.19 -16.95
CA THR A 89 -0.39 8.81 -17.64
C THR A 89 -1.47 8.57 -16.61
N ASP A 90 -2.71 8.45 -17.05
CA ASP A 90 -3.83 8.14 -16.17
C ASP A 90 -3.91 6.66 -15.79
N GLY A 91 -2.80 5.93 -15.94
CA GLY A 91 -2.77 4.50 -15.64
C GLY A 91 -2.89 4.22 -14.15
N LEU A 92 -3.76 3.29 -13.83
CA LEU A 92 -4.00 2.85 -12.46
C LEU A 92 -4.19 1.33 -12.46
N PHE A 93 -3.52 0.66 -11.54
CA PHE A 93 -3.72 -0.76 -11.31
C PHE A 93 -4.17 -0.96 -9.87
N SER A 94 -5.27 -1.65 -9.68
CA SER A 94 -5.78 -2.02 -8.36
C SER A 94 -5.57 -3.52 -8.14
N PHE A 95 -4.85 -3.88 -7.08
CA PHE A 95 -4.68 -5.27 -6.71
C PHE A 95 -6.01 -5.94 -6.39
N ARG A 96 -6.89 -5.21 -5.72
CA ARG A 96 -8.20 -5.73 -5.35
C ARG A 96 -9.06 -6.04 -6.56
N GLU A 97 -9.13 -5.11 -7.51
CA GLU A 97 -9.92 -5.30 -8.73
C GLU A 97 -9.40 -6.43 -9.61
N ASN A 98 -8.13 -6.74 -9.50
CA ASN A 98 -7.48 -7.80 -10.27
C ASN A 98 -7.32 -9.11 -9.49
N GLY A 99 -7.97 -9.22 -8.34
CA GLY A 99 -7.99 -10.47 -7.59
C GLY A 99 -6.66 -10.85 -6.93
N LEU A 100 -5.78 -9.88 -6.68
CA LEU A 100 -4.47 -10.12 -6.10
C LEU A 100 -4.42 -9.85 -4.59
N LEU A 101 -5.53 -9.48 -4.00
CA LEU A 101 -5.66 -9.34 -2.55
C LEU A 101 -6.49 -10.46 -1.97
#